data_ccdb52893f1b610a78640c55a82f8597
#
_entry.id   ccdb52893f1b610a78640c55a82f8597
#
_cell.length_a   1.000
_cell.length_b   1.000
_cell.length_c   1.000
_cell.angle_alpha   90.00
_cell.angle_beta   90.00
_cell.angle_gamma   90.00
#
_symmetry.space_group_name_H-M   'P 1'
#
loop_
_entity.id
_entity.type
_entity.pdbx_description
1 polymer ?
#
loop_
_entity_poly.entity_id
_entity_poly.type
_entity_poly.pdbx_seq_one_letter_code
_entity_poly.pdbx_strand_id
1 'polypeptide(L)'
;MLDAHYPCYIANKAITTKTRMSVIDKYSGEVASEVSVPSDAQVEKAIAGAAAAATAMRNFKPFQRQAVLEHCVSRFIERRDELAYALCVEAGKPIKDSVGEVTRLIETFKIAAEEAVRINGETLNLEISARTAGYHGFTRRVPLGPVSFITPFNFPLNLVAHKVAPAIAAGCPFVLKPAERTPLGSLIIGQVLAETDLPKGAFSVLPLDGAHAGPLVTDDRFRLLSFTGSLLGWDLRARAGKKKVTLELGGNAACIVDHTQAAQLGAVVDRLIFGAFYQSGQSCISVQRIYAHESIYDELRKRLVAAAKKLKTGDPKKKDTFLGPMVDEAAAKRLEGWIADARKHGAKVLCGGNRKGNMLDATVVEGVKPELDLSRREAFGPVVLLAPYSRFDDALAAVNDSDFGLQAGIFTQNLDHAMRAWAELEQGGVIVNDVPSFRVDSMPYGGVKSSGVGREGVRYAIDDMSDLRLMVMREAGWASAAG
;
A
#
# COMPACT_ATOMS: atom_id res chain seq x y z
N MET A 1 26.16 0.76 2.67
CA MET A 1 26.08 0.91 4.15
C MET A 1 25.11 2.03 4.46
N LEU A 2 24.36 1.95 5.56
CA LEU A 2 23.51 3.05 6.00
C LEU A 2 24.37 4.17 6.59
N ASP A 3 23.91 5.41 6.45
CA ASP A 3 24.50 6.53 7.16
C ASP A 3 24.17 6.44 8.66
N ALA A 4 25.08 6.92 9.51
CA ALA A 4 24.85 6.95 10.96
C ALA A 4 23.67 7.85 11.34
N HIS A 5 23.38 8.87 10.50
CA HIS A 5 22.29 9.82 10.72
C HIS A 5 21.70 10.31 9.41
N TYR A 6 20.37 10.38 9.35
CA TYR A 6 19.62 10.96 8.23
C TYR A 6 18.90 12.25 8.64
N PRO A 7 19.01 13.34 7.85
CA PRO A 7 18.24 14.56 8.05
C PRO A 7 16.76 14.32 7.72
N CYS A 8 15.84 15.12 8.28
CA CYS A 8 14.50 15.27 7.72
C CYS A 8 14.53 16.29 6.56
N TYR A 9 13.48 16.31 5.74
CA TYR A 9 13.36 17.23 4.61
C TYR A 9 12.21 18.20 4.84
N ILE A 10 12.49 19.50 4.80
CA ILE A 10 11.50 20.57 4.99
C ILE A 10 11.61 21.55 3.83
N ALA A 11 10.53 21.67 3.06
CA ALA A 11 10.48 22.54 1.87
C ALA A 11 11.68 22.32 0.92
N ASN A 12 11.93 21.06 0.55
CA ASN A 12 13.01 20.54 -0.30
C ASN A 12 14.41 20.53 0.34
N LYS A 13 14.59 21.02 1.57
CA LYS A 13 15.90 21.13 2.20
C LYS A 13 16.13 20.07 3.27
N ALA A 14 17.30 19.46 3.25
CA ALA A 14 17.79 18.62 4.34
C ALA A 14 18.01 19.46 5.61
N ILE A 15 17.40 19.02 6.72
CA ILE A 15 17.47 19.69 8.02
C ILE A 15 17.89 18.68 9.09
N THR A 16 19.03 18.94 9.71
CA THR A 16 19.47 18.22 10.91
C THR A 16 18.90 18.92 12.14
N THR A 17 18.26 18.14 13.02
CA THR A 17 17.66 18.63 14.25
C THR A 17 18.41 18.09 15.47
N LYS A 18 18.19 18.72 16.65
CA LYS A 18 18.74 18.23 17.93
C LYS A 18 17.99 16.98 18.42
N THR A 19 16.66 16.95 18.20
CA THR A 19 15.81 15.79 18.54
C THR A 19 16.03 14.70 17.51
N ARG A 20 16.28 13.49 17.95
CA ARG A 20 16.56 12.34 17.10
C ARG A 20 15.70 11.16 17.52
N MET A 21 15.45 10.27 16.59
CA MET A 21 14.79 8.99 16.79
C MET A 21 15.69 7.89 16.26
N SER A 22 15.92 6.85 17.09
CA SER A 22 16.73 5.70 16.70
C SER A 22 15.95 4.77 15.80
N VAL A 23 16.59 4.30 14.74
CA VAL A 23 16.10 3.23 13.87
C VAL A 23 16.77 1.93 14.28
N ILE A 24 15.95 0.98 14.71
CA ILE A 24 16.43 -0.30 15.23
C ILE A 24 16.47 -1.34 14.11
N ASP A 25 17.58 -2.05 13.99
CA ASP A 25 17.66 -3.28 13.20
C ASP A 25 16.74 -4.33 13.84
N LYS A 26 15.70 -4.74 13.10
CA LYS A 26 14.63 -5.60 13.63
C LYS A 26 15.13 -7.00 14.00
N TYR A 27 16.26 -7.42 13.45
CA TYR A 27 16.82 -8.74 13.73
C TYR A 27 17.79 -8.73 14.91
N SER A 28 18.76 -7.80 14.94
CA SER A 28 19.75 -7.73 16.03
C SER A 28 19.22 -6.99 17.26
N GLY A 29 18.25 -6.09 17.13
CA GLY A 29 17.78 -5.21 18.19
C GLY A 29 18.69 -4.00 18.45
N GLU A 30 19.76 -3.85 17.68
CA GLU A 30 20.71 -2.74 17.82
C GLU A 30 20.26 -1.49 17.08
N VAL A 31 20.77 -0.33 17.51
CA VAL A 31 20.57 0.94 16.78
C VAL A 31 21.38 0.91 15.51
N ALA A 32 20.72 0.94 14.36
CA ALA A 32 21.35 0.91 13.05
C ALA A 32 21.62 2.31 12.49
N SER A 33 20.79 3.29 12.84
CA SER A 33 20.88 4.66 12.39
C SER A 33 20.04 5.57 13.30
N GLU A 34 20.23 6.87 13.16
CA GLU A 34 19.35 7.88 13.78
C GLU A 34 18.72 8.77 12.70
N VAL A 35 17.54 9.31 12.96
CA VAL A 35 16.88 10.26 12.08
C VAL A 35 16.49 11.53 12.81
N SER A 36 16.58 12.66 12.14
CA SER A 36 16.14 13.96 12.65
C SER A 36 14.63 14.04 12.79
N VAL A 37 14.14 14.38 13.99
CA VAL A 37 12.72 14.61 14.27
C VAL A 37 12.44 16.12 14.25
N PRO A 38 11.54 16.61 13.37
CA PRO A 38 11.21 18.02 13.32
C PRO A 38 10.35 18.46 14.52
N SER A 39 10.52 19.70 14.95
CA SER A 39 9.65 20.37 15.94
C SER A 39 8.32 20.79 15.32
N ASP A 40 7.32 21.12 16.15
CA ASP A 40 6.01 21.63 15.69
C ASP A 40 6.14 22.87 14.80
N ALA A 41 7.06 23.79 15.14
CA ALA A 41 7.36 24.96 14.30
C ALA A 41 7.94 24.57 12.92
N GLN A 42 8.68 23.47 12.85
CA GLN A 42 9.21 22.92 11.60
C GLN A 42 8.13 22.18 10.81
N VAL A 43 7.19 21.51 11.46
CA VAL A 43 5.99 20.92 10.83
C VAL A 43 5.15 22.05 10.20
N GLU A 44 4.90 23.14 10.94
CA GLU A 44 4.19 24.31 10.40
C GLU A 44 4.92 24.90 9.19
N LYS A 45 6.25 25.02 9.24
CA LYS A 45 7.05 25.48 8.11
C LYS A 45 6.94 24.58 6.89
N ALA A 46 6.84 23.26 7.08
CA ALA A 46 6.64 22.30 6.00
C ALA A 46 5.28 22.49 5.34
N ILE A 47 4.22 22.63 6.13
CA ILE A 47 2.85 22.86 5.65
C ILE A 47 2.73 24.20 4.92
N ALA A 48 3.26 25.29 5.51
CA ALA A 48 3.30 26.59 4.87
C ALA A 48 4.11 26.57 3.57
N GLY A 49 5.23 25.84 3.53
CA GLY A 49 6.04 25.63 2.34
C GLY A 49 5.27 24.97 1.21
N ALA A 50 4.55 23.88 1.51
CA ALA A 50 3.71 23.18 0.54
C ALA A 50 2.57 24.09 0.02
N ALA A 51 1.93 24.85 0.90
CA ALA A 51 0.88 25.81 0.52
C ALA A 51 1.44 26.91 -0.43
N ALA A 52 2.60 27.47 -0.13
CA ALA A 52 3.26 28.49 -0.96
C ALA A 52 3.71 27.93 -2.33
N ALA A 53 4.10 26.64 -2.39
CA ALA A 53 4.54 25.99 -3.63
C ALA A 53 3.40 25.66 -4.60
N ALA A 54 2.12 25.72 -4.19
CA ALA A 54 0.99 25.26 -4.97
C ALA A 54 0.91 25.86 -6.38
N THR A 55 1.15 27.18 -6.52
CA THR A 55 1.12 27.85 -7.83
C THR A 55 2.33 27.46 -8.68
N ALA A 56 3.52 27.37 -8.12
CA ALA A 56 4.72 26.96 -8.85
C ALA A 56 4.59 25.51 -9.33
N MET A 57 4.09 24.60 -8.50
CA MET A 57 3.84 23.20 -8.87
C MET A 57 2.77 23.06 -9.94
N ARG A 58 1.69 23.86 -9.87
CA ARG A 58 0.64 23.89 -10.92
C ARG A 58 1.21 24.32 -12.28
N ASN A 59 2.14 25.26 -12.29
CA ASN A 59 2.76 25.80 -13.49
C ASN A 59 3.97 24.97 -13.96
N PHE A 60 4.46 24.05 -13.16
CA PHE A 60 5.53 23.13 -13.50
C PHE A 60 5.02 22.17 -14.58
N LYS A 61 5.64 22.23 -15.76
CA LYS A 61 5.09 21.61 -16.98
C LYS A 61 5.17 20.08 -16.92
N PRO A 62 4.27 19.36 -17.62
CA PRO A 62 4.29 17.90 -17.67
C PRO A 62 5.67 17.29 -17.97
N PHE A 63 6.39 17.80 -18.99
CA PHE A 63 7.74 17.32 -19.32
C PHE A 63 8.76 17.56 -18.20
N GLN A 64 8.62 18.62 -17.41
CA GLN A 64 9.50 18.88 -16.27
C GLN A 64 9.22 17.90 -15.12
N ARG A 65 7.93 17.57 -14.88
CA ARG A 65 7.53 16.55 -13.91
C ARG A 65 8.04 15.17 -14.30
N GLN A 66 7.95 14.85 -15.60
CA GLN A 66 8.51 13.62 -16.17
C GLN A 66 10.02 13.55 -15.91
N ALA A 67 10.77 14.60 -16.24
CA ALA A 67 12.22 14.63 -16.03
C ALA A 67 12.63 14.42 -14.58
N VAL A 68 11.88 15.00 -13.61
CA VAL A 68 12.08 14.75 -12.18
C VAL A 68 11.90 13.28 -11.83
N LEU A 69 10.82 12.66 -12.33
CA LEU A 69 10.50 11.26 -12.06
C LEU A 69 11.51 10.31 -12.71
N GLU A 70 11.99 10.61 -13.92
CA GLU A 70 13.03 9.86 -14.62
C GLU A 70 14.40 9.97 -13.90
N HIS A 71 14.74 11.16 -13.36
CA HIS A 71 15.90 11.31 -12.49
C HIS A 71 15.81 10.39 -11.28
N CYS A 72 14.64 10.38 -10.60
CA CYS A 72 14.42 9.48 -9.47
C CYS A 72 14.59 8.00 -9.86
N VAL A 73 14.06 7.58 -11.01
CA VAL A 73 14.23 6.20 -11.53
C VAL A 73 15.71 5.86 -11.66
N SER A 74 16.49 6.73 -12.29
CA SER A 74 17.94 6.52 -12.49
C SER A 74 18.67 6.40 -11.16
N ARG A 75 18.38 7.31 -10.21
CA ARG A 75 19.00 7.31 -8.88
C ARG A 75 18.61 6.08 -8.04
N PHE A 76 17.36 5.60 -8.12
CA PHE A 76 16.94 4.40 -7.41
C PHE A 76 17.56 3.13 -7.99
N ILE A 77 17.83 3.08 -9.30
CA ILE A 77 18.59 1.98 -9.92
C ILE A 77 20.02 1.97 -9.39
N GLU A 78 20.70 3.12 -9.33
CA GLU A 78 22.07 3.25 -8.82
C GLU A 78 22.18 2.89 -7.33
N ARG A 79 21.14 3.21 -6.53
CA ARG A 79 21.08 3.00 -5.07
C ARG A 79 20.35 1.73 -4.67
N ARG A 80 20.12 0.79 -5.61
CA ARG A 80 19.29 -0.39 -5.39
C ARG A 80 19.71 -1.22 -4.18
N ASP A 81 21.01 -1.47 -4.03
CA ASP A 81 21.53 -2.30 -2.94
C ASP A 81 21.41 -1.60 -1.58
N GLU A 82 21.63 -0.30 -1.54
CA GLU A 82 21.43 0.52 -0.33
C GLU A 82 19.98 0.50 0.11
N LEU A 83 19.03 0.74 -0.80
CA LEU A 83 17.59 0.71 -0.53
C LEU A 83 17.14 -0.67 -0.05
N ALA A 84 17.59 -1.75 -0.69
CA ALA A 84 17.28 -3.11 -0.27
C ALA A 84 17.86 -3.43 1.12
N TYR A 85 19.07 -2.96 1.41
CA TYR A 85 19.68 -3.15 2.74
C TYR A 85 18.93 -2.34 3.82
N ALA A 86 18.51 -1.11 3.53
CA ALA A 86 17.70 -0.31 4.45
C ALA A 86 16.41 -1.05 4.85
N LEU A 87 15.72 -1.68 3.89
CA LEU A 87 14.54 -2.50 4.16
C LEU A 87 14.81 -3.71 5.05
N CYS A 88 15.94 -4.41 4.83
CA CYS A 88 16.33 -5.53 5.70
C CYS A 88 16.50 -5.08 7.15
N VAL A 89 17.08 -3.90 7.36
CA VAL A 89 17.38 -3.35 8.68
C VAL A 89 16.10 -2.80 9.34
N GLU A 90 15.47 -1.83 8.70
CA GLU A 90 14.38 -1.08 9.33
C GLU A 90 13.05 -1.83 9.38
N ALA A 91 12.78 -2.72 8.42
CA ALA A 91 11.53 -3.50 8.35
C ALA A 91 11.71 -4.98 8.70
N GLY A 92 12.93 -5.47 8.87
CA GLY A 92 13.19 -6.89 9.05
C GLY A 92 12.86 -7.75 7.82
N LYS A 93 12.76 -7.12 6.66
CA LYS A 93 12.32 -7.76 5.43
C LYS A 93 13.43 -8.62 4.83
N PRO A 94 13.18 -9.89 4.47
CA PRO A 94 14.17 -10.71 3.77
C PRO A 94 14.73 -10.03 2.54
N ILE A 95 16.03 -10.17 2.28
CA ILE A 95 16.73 -9.45 1.19
C ILE A 95 16.09 -9.69 -0.17
N LYS A 96 15.56 -10.88 -0.42
CA LYS A 96 14.85 -11.21 -1.66
C LYS A 96 13.60 -10.34 -1.84
N ASP A 97 12.81 -10.20 -0.78
CA ASP A 97 11.59 -9.40 -0.77
C ASP A 97 11.92 -7.90 -0.82
N SER A 98 13.03 -7.50 -0.17
CA SER A 98 13.55 -6.12 -0.20
C SER A 98 13.94 -5.70 -1.62
N VAL A 99 14.67 -6.54 -2.35
CA VAL A 99 15.02 -6.29 -3.76
C VAL A 99 13.77 -6.22 -4.64
N GLY A 100 12.78 -7.05 -4.36
CA GLY A 100 11.46 -7.00 -5.02
C GLY A 100 10.75 -5.66 -4.78
N GLU A 101 10.77 -5.14 -3.55
CA GLU A 101 10.15 -3.85 -3.24
C GLU A 101 10.89 -2.67 -3.91
N VAL A 102 12.23 -2.69 -3.96
CA VAL A 102 13.00 -1.67 -4.71
C VAL A 102 12.67 -1.72 -6.19
N THR A 103 12.48 -2.91 -6.78
CA THR A 103 12.03 -3.03 -8.17
C THR A 103 10.68 -2.34 -8.36
N ARG A 104 9.72 -2.55 -7.46
CA ARG A 104 8.42 -1.90 -7.50
C ARG A 104 8.48 -0.38 -7.29
N LEU A 105 9.36 0.11 -6.41
CA LEU A 105 9.64 1.54 -6.29
C LEU A 105 10.02 2.15 -7.64
N ILE A 106 10.98 1.53 -8.33
CA ILE A 106 11.47 1.97 -9.65
C ILE A 106 10.34 1.94 -10.70
N GLU A 107 9.59 0.84 -10.75
CA GLU A 107 8.45 0.68 -11.68
C GLU A 107 7.34 1.71 -11.42
N THR A 108 7.00 1.98 -10.15
CA THR A 108 5.99 2.99 -9.80
C THR A 108 6.39 4.39 -10.26
N PHE A 109 7.65 4.79 -10.04
CA PHE A 109 8.15 6.08 -10.52
C PHE A 109 8.23 6.15 -12.05
N LYS A 110 8.61 5.05 -12.71
CA LYS A 110 8.60 4.95 -14.18
C LYS A 110 7.19 5.11 -14.75
N ILE A 111 6.19 4.40 -14.21
CA ILE A 111 4.80 4.55 -14.62
C ILE A 111 4.34 5.99 -14.40
N ALA A 112 4.69 6.62 -13.26
CA ALA A 112 4.33 8.00 -12.99
C ALA A 112 5.00 9.00 -13.96
N ALA A 113 6.23 8.77 -14.39
CA ALA A 113 6.90 9.57 -15.40
C ALA A 113 6.16 9.50 -16.75
N GLU A 114 5.73 8.30 -17.14
CA GLU A 114 4.94 8.09 -18.35
C GLU A 114 3.55 8.73 -18.27
N GLU A 115 2.86 8.61 -17.13
CA GLU A 115 1.53 9.19 -16.91
C GLU A 115 1.58 10.71 -16.78
N ALA A 116 2.67 11.32 -16.30
CA ALA A 116 2.79 12.78 -16.15
C ALA A 116 2.51 13.55 -17.43
N VAL A 117 2.83 12.97 -18.60
CA VAL A 117 2.61 13.55 -19.92
C VAL A 117 1.35 13.03 -20.63
N ARG A 118 0.58 12.13 -19.98
CA ARG A 118 -0.67 11.55 -20.51
C ARG A 118 -1.92 12.06 -19.79
N ILE A 119 -1.80 13.06 -18.89
CA ILE A 119 -2.94 13.66 -18.18
C ILE A 119 -3.72 14.54 -19.14
N ASN A 120 -4.72 13.96 -19.79
CA ASN A 120 -5.50 14.62 -20.82
C ASN A 120 -6.86 15.12 -20.29
N GLY A 121 -7.52 15.93 -21.09
CA GLY A 121 -8.93 16.28 -20.97
C GLY A 121 -9.72 15.72 -22.14
N GLU A 122 -10.99 16.08 -22.20
CA GLU A 122 -11.95 15.63 -23.20
C GLU A 122 -12.58 16.82 -23.91
N THR A 123 -12.93 16.63 -25.17
CA THR A 123 -13.87 17.52 -25.90
C THR A 123 -15.27 16.96 -25.72
N LEU A 124 -16.18 17.78 -25.20
CA LEU A 124 -17.56 17.40 -24.92
C LEU A 124 -18.48 17.94 -26.03
N ASN A 125 -19.34 17.09 -26.56
CA ASN A 125 -20.45 17.55 -27.39
C ASN A 125 -21.55 18.13 -26.49
N LEU A 126 -21.71 19.45 -26.54
CA LEU A 126 -22.76 20.16 -25.79
C LEU A 126 -23.97 20.49 -26.61
N GLU A 127 -23.93 20.30 -27.93
CA GLU A 127 -25.04 20.59 -28.88
C GLU A 127 -26.07 19.45 -28.91
N ILE A 128 -26.62 19.14 -27.72
CA ILE A 128 -27.59 18.05 -27.52
C ILE A 128 -29.05 18.49 -27.80
N SER A 129 -29.27 19.79 -28.06
CA SER A 129 -30.58 20.35 -28.38
C SER A 129 -30.42 21.71 -29.07
N ALA A 130 -31.46 22.22 -29.74
CA ALA A 130 -31.44 23.53 -30.36
C ALA A 130 -31.08 24.66 -29.38
N ARG A 131 -31.41 24.51 -28.07
CA ARG A 131 -31.07 25.48 -27.02
C ARG A 131 -29.57 25.58 -26.76
N THR A 132 -28.82 24.53 -27.05
CA THR A 132 -27.38 24.44 -26.79
C THR A 132 -26.55 24.45 -28.09
N ALA A 133 -27.14 24.80 -29.24
CA ALA A 133 -26.42 24.99 -30.48
C ALA A 133 -25.38 26.11 -30.35
N GLY A 134 -24.19 25.90 -30.92
CA GLY A 134 -23.05 26.80 -30.84
C GLY A 134 -22.28 26.77 -29.51
N TYR A 135 -22.53 25.78 -28.62
CA TYR A 135 -21.76 25.60 -27.41
C TYR A 135 -20.74 24.46 -27.51
N HIS A 136 -19.49 24.73 -27.19
CA HIS A 136 -18.40 23.77 -27.17
C HIS A 136 -17.86 23.59 -25.77
N GLY A 137 -17.64 22.34 -25.35
CA GLY A 137 -17.11 22.01 -24.02
C GLY A 137 -15.72 21.37 -24.09
N PHE A 138 -14.86 21.80 -23.18
CA PHE A 138 -13.53 21.22 -23.03
C PHE A 138 -13.28 20.96 -21.55
N THR A 139 -12.70 19.81 -21.23
CA THR A 139 -12.24 19.53 -19.87
C THR A 139 -10.71 19.48 -19.80
N ARG A 140 -10.18 19.70 -18.62
CA ARG A 140 -8.80 19.37 -18.28
C ARG A 140 -8.68 19.03 -16.81
N ARG A 141 -7.72 18.18 -16.45
CA ARG A 141 -7.38 17.96 -15.06
C ARG A 141 -6.44 19.04 -14.56
N VAL A 142 -6.69 19.50 -13.34
CA VAL A 142 -5.87 20.51 -12.64
C VAL A 142 -5.46 19.98 -11.29
N PRO A 143 -4.19 20.22 -10.83
CA PRO A 143 -3.76 19.80 -9.50
C PRO A 143 -4.67 20.33 -8.40
N LEU A 144 -4.95 19.51 -7.39
CA LEU A 144 -5.72 19.93 -6.20
C LEU A 144 -5.01 21.04 -5.43
N GLY A 145 -3.71 20.99 -5.35
CA GLY A 145 -2.88 21.80 -4.45
C GLY A 145 -2.14 20.94 -3.44
N PRO A 146 -1.84 21.46 -2.23
CA PRO A 146 -1.08 20.70 -1.23
C PRO A 146 -1.80 19.43 -0.78
N VAL A 147 -1.05 18.33 -0.63
CA VAL A 147 -1.57 17.03 -0.17
C VAL A 147 -0.74 16.51 0.99
N SER A 148 -1.34 15.75 1.89
CA SER A 148 -0.67 15.13 3.03
C SER A 148 -0.69 13.62 2.93
N PHE A 149 0.42 12.99 3.31
CA PHE A 149 0.63 11.54 3.23
C PHE A 149 1.09 10.97 4.56
N ILE A 150 0.49 9.87 4.97
CA ILE A 150 0.91 9.08 6.14
C ILE A 150 1.01 7.63 5.69
N THR A 151 2.19 7.02 5.86
CA THR A 151 2.49 5.69 5.34
C THR A 151 2.84 4.70 6.46
N PRO A 152 2.57 3.39 6.27
CA PRO A 152 2.86 2.34 7.22
C PRO A 152 4.29 1.81 7.06
N PHE A 153 4.64 0.85 7.92
CA PHE A 153 5.99 0.29 8.04
C PHE A 153 6.31 -0.87 7.07
N ASN A 154 5.30 -1.56 6.55
CA ASN A 154 5.47 -2.87 5.91
C ASN A 154 6.01 -2.84 4.47
N PHE A 155 5.72 -1.79 3.72
CA PHE A 155 6.32 -1.49 2.41
C PHE A 155 6.77 -0.03 2.38
N PRO A 156 7.83 0.33 3.14
CA PRO A 156 8.20 1.72 3.37
C PRO A 156 8.74 2.45 2.14
N LEU A 157 9.11 1.74 1.08
CA LEU A 157 9.45 2.33 -0.23
C LEU A 157 8.23 2.39 -1.15
N ASN A 158 7.56 1.26 -1.35
CA ASN A 158 6.53 1.19 -2.40
C ASN A 158 5.24 1.92 -2.03
N LEU A 159 4.81 1.90 -0.75
CA LEU A 159 3.63 2.66 -0.32
C LEU A 159 3.90 4.17 -0.28
N VAL A 160 5.15 4.58 -0.11
CA VAL A 160 5.57 5.97 -0.32
C VAL A 160 5.55 6.32 -1.80
N ALA A 161 6.09 5.46 -2.67
CA ALA A 161 6.09 5.66 -4.11
C ALA A 161 4.68 5.87 -4.68
N HIS A 162 3.69 5.07 -4.24
CA HIS A 162 2.29 5.18 -4.65
C HIS A 162 1.60 6.50 -4.27
N LYS A 163 2.21 7.28 -3.38
CA LYS A 163 1.73 8.61 -2.99
C LYS A 163 2.55 9.73 -3.61
N VAL A 164 3.87 9.64 -3.50
CA VAL A 164 4.81 10.68 -3.91
C VAL A 164 4.91 10.80 -5.44
N ALA A 165 5.06 9.68 -6.15
CA ALA A 165 5.21 9.72 -7.60
C ALA A 165 3.96 10.26 -8.32
N PRO A 166 2.72 9.83 -7.99
CA PRO A 166 1.51 10.44 -8.53
C PRO A 166 1.33 11.90 -8.17
N ALA A 167 1.75 12.34 -6.94
CA ALA A 167 1.68 13.75 -6.55
C ALA A 167 2.57 14.63 -7.44
N ILE A 168 3.79 14.18 -7.71
CA ILE A 168 4.70 14.88 -8.64
C ILE A 168 4.09 14.89 -10.05
N ALA A 169 3.61 13.76 -10.56
CA ALA A 169 2.97 13.64 -11.86
C ALA A 169 1.75 14.56 -12.00
N ALA A 170 0.90 14.62 -10.97
CA ALA A 170 -0.26 15.51 -10.93
C ALA A 170 0.11 17.00 -10.77
N GLY A 171 1.29 17.31 -10.20
CA GLY A 171 1.72 18.68 -9.90
C GLY A 171 1.23 19.19 -8.54
N CYS A 172 1.09 18.30 -7.56
CA CYS A 172 0.73 18.62 -6.19
C CYS A 172 1.96 18.68 -5.30
N PRO A 173 2.18 19.76 -4.54
CA PRO A 173 3.16 19.76 -3.47
C PRO A 173 2.67 18.89 -2.31
N PHE A 174 3.59 18.27 -1.56
CA PHE A 174 3.19 17.32 -0.52
C PHE A 174 4.03 17.40 0.77
N VAL A 175 3.41 16.91 1.85
CA VAL A 175 4.08 16.64 3.11
C VAL A 175 3.85 15.16 3.45
N LEU A 176 4.94 14.42 3.60
CA LEU A 176 4.95 12.99 3.92
C LEU A 176 5.39 12.75 5.36
N LYS A 177 4.59 12.00 6.10
CA LYS A 177 4.98 11.37 7.36
C LYS A 177 5.19 9.87 7.13
N PRO A 178 6.44 9.38 7.09
CA PRO A 178 6.72 7.94 7.08
C PRO A 178 6.38 7.29 8.43
N ALA A 179 6.29 5.96 8.44
CA ALA A 179 6.19 5.23 9.70
C ALA A 179 7.43 5.47 10.58
N GLU A 180 7.21 5.64 11.87
CA GLU A 180 8.29 5.87 12.85
C GLU A 180 9.32 4.73 12.89
N ARG A 181 8.83 3.52 12.64
CA ARG A 181 9.64 2.29 12.71
C ARG A 181 10.50 2.05 11.47
N THR A 182 10.16 2.71 10.35
CA THR A 182 10.79 2.50 9.04
C THR A 182 10.89 3.79 8.24
N PRO A 183 11.62 4.80 8.74
CA PRO A 183 11.72 6.11 8.07
C PRO A 183 12.84 6.20 7.04
N LEU A 184 13.83 5.28 7.05
CA LEU A 184 15.06 5.39 6.24
C LEU A 184 14.77 5.41 4.74
N GLY A 185 13.95 4.46 4.27
CA GLY A 185 13.59 4.39 2.86
C GLY A 185 12.96 5.69 2.35
N SER A 186 12.06 6.29 3.15
CA SER A 186 11.43 7.58 2.82
C SER A 186 12.40 8.75 2.81
N LEU A 187 13.38 8.74 3.71
CA LEU A 187 14.41 9.78 3.77
C LEU A 187 15.40 9.66 2.59
N ILE A 188 15.71 8.45 2.15
CA ILE A 188 16.51 8.21 0.94
C ILE A 188 15.76 8.71 -0.31
N ILE A 189 14.44 8.48 -0.39
CA ILE A 189 13.59 9.09 -1.45
C ILE A 189 13.66 10.62 -1.36
N GLY A 190 13.55 11.19 -0.16
CA GLY A 190 13.67 12.64 0.07
C GLY A 190 15.04 13.20 -0.36
N GLN A 191 16.11 12.44 -0.14
CA GLN A 191 17.46 12.80 -0.60
C GLN A 191 17.52 12.88 -2.11
N VAL A 192 17.00 11.89 -2.82
CA VAL A 192 16.95 11.88 -4.29
C VAL A 192 16.08 13.02 -4.83
N LEU A 193 14.94 13.29 -4.22
CA LEU A 193 14.08 14.42 -4.61
C LEU A 193 14.78 15.78 -4.42
N ALA A 194 15.63 15.92 -3.42
CA ALA A 194 16.39 17.16 -3.18
C ALA A 194 17.48 17.44 -4.25
N GLU A 195 17.84 16.44 -5.06
CA GLU A 195 18.74 16.57 -6.21
C GLU A 195 18.04 17.15 -7.45
N THR A 196 16.71 17.28 -7.44
CA THR A 196 15.88 17.64 -8.61
C THR A 196 15.49 19.12 -8.66
N ASP A 197 15.02 19.56 -9.83
CA ASP A 197 14.52 20.93 -10.06
C ASP A 197 13.06 21.14 -9.57
N LEU A 198 12.57 20.32 -8.65
CA LEU A 198 11.26 20.54 -8.05
C LEU A 198 11.15 21.94 -7.44
N PRO A 199 10.06 22.70 -7.68
CA PRO A 199 9.86 24.02 -7.11
C PRO A 199 10.05 24.03 -5.60
N LYS A 200 10.67 25.09 -5.08
CA LYS A 200 10.92 25.25 -3.63
C LYS A 200 9.63 25.10 -2.84
N GLY A 201 9.64 24.24 -1.84
CA GLY A 201 8.48 23.93 -1.02
C GLY A 201 7.64 22.76 -1.56
N ALA A 202 8.00 22.17 -2.71
CA ALA A 202 7.24 21.10 -3.34
C ALA A 202 7.10 19.85 -2.47
N PHE A 203 8.08 19.55 -1.62
CA PHE A 203 8.00 18.39 -0.76
C PHE A 203 8.63 18.59 0.63
N SER A 204 8.11 17.83 1.59
CA SER A 204 8.71 17.63 2.90
C SER A 204 8.56 16.17 3.32
N VAL A 205 9.57 15.61 4.03
CA VAL A 205 9.55 14.27 4.61
C VAL A 205 9.86 14.39 6.09
N LEU A 206 8.88 14.12 6.93
CA LEU A 206 8.86 14.41 8.35
C LEU A 206 8.77 13.13 9.18
N PRO A 207 9.87 12.58 9.69
CA PRO A 207 9.83 11.50 10.68
C PRO A 207 9.21 12.02 11.99
N LEU A 208 7.91 11.79 12.17
CA LEU A 208 7.13 12.20 13.33
C LEU A 208 6.56 10.96 14.01
N ASP A 209 6.34 11.04 15.30
CA ASP A 209 5.46 10.11 16.00
C ASP A 209 3.98 10.40 15.70
N GLY A 210 3.10 9.49 16.11
CA GLY A 210 1.65 9.62 15.87
C GLY A 210 1.03 10.81 16.60
N ALA A 211 1.59 11.22 17.75
CA ALA A 211 1.06 12.31 18.56
C ALA A 211 1.22 13.67 17.86
N HIS A 212 2.32 13.86 17.12
CA HIS A 212 2.64 15.12 16.41
C HIS A 212 2.13 15.15 14.96
N ALA A 213 1.46 14.07 14.48
CA ALA A 213 0.93 13.99 13.12
C ALA A 213 -0.42 14.72 12.92
N GLY A 214 -1.06 15.19 13.99
CA GLY A 214 -2.38 15.83 13.95
C GLY A 214 -2.55 16.90 12.87
N PRO A 215 -1.63 17.87 12.73
CA PRO A 215 -1.71 18.91 11.70
C PRO A 215 -1.76 18.39 10.26
N LEU A 216 -1.13 17.26 9.95
CA LEU A 216 -1.19 16.66 8.61
C LEU A 216 -2.61 16.16 8.26
N VAL A 217 -3.44 15.92 9.27
CA VAL A 217 -4.83 15.48 9.11
C VAL A 217 -5.80 16.67 9.10
N THR A 218 -5.63 17.59 10.04
CA THR A 218 -6.65 18.62 10.32
C THR A 218 -6.43 19.94 9.59
N ASP A 219 -5.21 20.26 9.14
CA ASP A 219 -4.91 21.56 8.53
C ASP A 219 -5.62 21.75 7.18
N ASP A 220 -6.40 22.82 7.06
CA ASP A 220 -7.25 23.14 5.90
C ASP A 220 -6.47 23.57 4.64
N ARG A 221 -5.18 23.82 4.74
CA ARG A 221 -4.32 24.10 3.58
C ARG A 221 -4.14 22.86 2.70
N PHE A 222 -4.23 21.67 3.26
CA PHE A 222 -4.25 20.42 2.49
C PHE A 222 -5.59 20.21 1.79
N ARG A 223 -5.55 19.67 0.59
CA ARG A 223 -6.71 19.35 -0.25
C ARG A 223 -7.04 17.87 -0.29
N LEU A 224 -6.07 17.04 0.06
CA LEU A 224 -6.22 15.60 0.14
C LEU A 224 -5.36 15.05 1.28
N LEU A 225 -5.91 14.09 2.03
CA LEU A 225 -5.19 13.20 2.93
C LEU A 225 -5.17 11.81 2.31
N SER A 226 -3.98 11.25 2.09
CA SER A 226 -3.83 9.83 1.75
C SER A 226 -3.14 9.09 2.90
N PHE A 227 -3.87 8.17 3.50
CA PHE A 227 -3.42 7.36 4.63
C PHE A 227 -3.41 5.88 4.25
N THR A 228 -2.30 5.21 4.52
CA THR A 228 -2.22 3.75 4.47
C THR A 228 -1.82 3.23 5.84
N GLY A 229 -2.58 2.28 6.39
CA GLY A 229 -2.31 1.78 7.74
C GLY A 229 -3.45 0.93 8.32
N SER A 230 -3.69 1.08 9.62
CA SER A 230 -4.74 0.34 10.35
C SER A 230 -6.11 1.01 10.24
N LEU A 231 -7.12 0.42 10.88
CA LEU A 231 -8.48 0.97 11.01
C LEU A 231 -8.53 2.38 11.64
N LEU A 232 -7.42 2.88 12.23
CA LEU A 232 -7.27 4.29 12.63
C LEU A 232 -7.59 5.25 11.49
N GLY A 233 -7.43 4.83 10.24
CA GLY A 233 -7.75 5.64 9.07
C GLY A 233 -9.18 6.20 9.07
N TRP A 234 -10.13 5.46 9.61
CA TRP A 234 -11.53 5.93 9.70
C TRP A 234 -11.69 7.10 10.68
N ASP A 235 -10.97 7.10 11.82
CA ASP A 235 -10.90 8.25 12.72
C ASP A 235 -10.23 9.46 12.05
N LEU A 236 -9.11 9.23 11.37
CA LEU A 236 -8.43 10.29 10.63
C LEU A 236 -9.33 10.90 9.55
N ARG A 237 -10.12 10.08 8.83
CA ARG A 237 -11.11 10.55 7.86
C ARG A 237 -12.17 11.43 8.51
N ALA A 238 -12.70 11.02 9.65
CA ALA A 238 -13.69 11.82 10.37
C ALA A 238 -13.15 13.20 10.77
N ARG A 239 -11.84 13.30 11.06
CA ARG A 239 -11.15 14.53 11.45
C ARG A 239 -10.63 15.36 10.29
N ALA A 240 -10.58 14.82 9.08
CA ALA A 240 -9.99 15.48 7.90
C ALA A 240 -10.82 16.66 7.35
N GLY A 241 -12.05 16.88 7.83
CA GLY A 241 -12.90 17.98 7.40
C GLY A 241 -13.38 17.84 5.95
N LYS A 242 -13.17 18.87 5.13
CA LYS A 242 -13.64 18.93 3.73
C LYS A 242 -12.63 18.36 2.70
N LYS A 243 -11.48 17.87 3.13
CA LYS A 243 -10.45 17.31 2.23
C LYS A 243 -10.96 16.04 1.55
N LYS A 244 -10.48 15.76 0.34
CA LYS A 244 -10.53 14.39 -0.20
C LYS A 244 -9.73 13.47 0.72
N VAL A 245 -10.18 12.22 0.87
CA VAL A 245 -9.49 11.23 1.71
C VAL A 245 -9.42 9.92 0.96
N THR A 246 -8.20 9.41 0.79
CA THR A 246 -7.93 8.06 0.29
C THR A 246 -7.38 7.24 1.45
N LEU A 247 -8.03 6.11 1.74
CA LEU A 247 -7.66 5.17 2.81
C LEU A 247 -7.35 3.80 2.22
N GLU A 248 -6.16 3.31 2.51
CA GLU A 248 -5.73 1.94 2.27
C GLU A 248 -5.45 1.29 3.62
N LEU A 249 -6.35 0.40 4.04
CA LEU A 249 -6.33 -0.16 5.40
C LEU A 249 -6.09 -1.67 5.37
N GLY A 250 -6.36 -2.32 6.49
CA GLY A 250 -6.12 -3.74 6.67
C GLY A 250 -6.97 -4.63 5.77
N GLY A 251 -6.58 -5.90 5.74
CA GLY A 251 -7.29 -6.96 5.04
C GLY A 251 -7.34 -8.25 5.86
N ASN A 252 -8.25 -9.12 5.49
CA ASN A 252 -8.36 -10.49 5.98
C ASN A 252 -8.51 -11.39 4.76
N ALA A 253 -7.50 -11.34 3.88
CA ALA A 253 -7.59 -11.86 2.54
C ALA A 253 -7.79 -13.38 2.50
N ALA A 254 -8.74 -13.83 1.69
CA ALA A 254 -9.06 -15.21 1.50
C ALA A 254 -8.62 -15.71 0.12
N CYS A 255 -8.36 -17.03 0.03
CA CYS A 255 -8.07 -17.72 -1.21
C CYS A 255 -8.94 -18.98 -1.31
N ILE A 256 -9.75 -19.10 -2.35
CA ILE A 256 -10.55 -20.29 -2.65
C ILE A 256 -9.73 -21.23 -3.55
N VAL A 257 -9.67 -22.51 -3.22
CA VAL A 257 -9.05 -23.56 -4.05
C VAL A 257 -10.13 -24.55 -4.49
N ASP A 258 -10.48 -24.48 -5.76
CA ASP A 258 -11.52 -25.29 -6.39
C ASP A 258 -11.01 -26.72 -6.67
N HIS A 259 -11.93 -27.72 -6.67
CA HIS A 259 -11.64 -29.12 -6.98
C HIS A 259 -10.97 -29.31 -8.35
N THR A 260 -11.22 -28.42 -9.30
CA THR A 260 -10.61 -28.45 -10.64
C THR A 260 -9.08 -28.32 -10.61
N GLN A 261 -8.49 -27.93 -9.46
CA GLN A 261 -7.04 -27.79 -9.26
C GLN A 261 -6.33 -29.08 -8.81
N ALA A 262 -7.03 -30.18 -8.70
CA ALA A 262 -6.48 -31.46 -8.20
C ALA A 262 -5.15 -31.87 -8.86
N ALA A 263 -5.03 -31.67 -10.17
CA ALA A 263 -3.81 -31.99 -10.93
C ALA A 263 -2.65 -31.00 -10.73
N GLN A 264 -2.93 -29.79 -10.23
CA GLN A 264 -1.97 -28.69 -10.13
C GLN A 264 -1.69 -28.27 -8.69
N LEU A 265 -2.06 -29.07 -7.69
CA LEU A 265 -1.93 -28.76 -6.26
C LEU A 265 -0.50 -28.34 -5.85
N GLY A 266 0.54 -28.84 -6.52
CA GLY A 266 1.92 -28.43 -6.27
C GLY A 266 2.11 -26.94 -6.52
N ALA A 267 1.75 -26.46 -7.72
CA ALA A 267 1.86 -25.07 -8.10
C ALA A 267 0.95 -24.15 -7.24
N VAL A 268 -0.27 -24.62 -6.94
CA VAL A 268 -1.19 -23.89 -6.04
C VAL A 268 -0.58 -23.72 -4.65
N VAL A 269 0.01 -24.77 -4.07
CA VAL A 269 0.67 -24.72 -2.76
C VAL A 269 1.85 -23.75 -2.78
N ASP A 270 2.69 -23.75 -3.82
CA ASP A 270 3.82 -22.82 -3.93
C ASP A 270 3.33 -21.35 -3.91
N ARG A 271 2.22 -21.06 -4.62
CA ARG A 271 1.63 -19.72 -4.61
C ARG A 271 1.01 -19.38 -3.25
N LEU A 272 0.30 -20.30 -2.60
CA LEU A 272 -0.27 -20.13 -1.26
C LEU A 272 0.82 -19.87 -0.21
N ILE A 273 1.92 -20.61 -0.24
CA ILE A 273 3.09 -20.41 0.63
C ILE A 273 3.68 -19.03 0.44
N PHE A 274 3.89 -18.63 -0.81
CA PHE A 274 4.34 -17.28 -1.10
C PHE A 274 3.35 -16.25 -0.56
N GLY A 275 2.08 -16.35 -0.91
CA GLY A 275 1.05 -15.39 -0.55
C GLY A 275 0.81 -15.24 0.95
N ALA A 276 0.97 -16.32 1.72
CA ALA A 276 0.75 -16.32 3.17
C ALA A 276 1.98 -15.87 3.97
N PHE A 277 3.19 -16.13 3.48
CA PHE A 277 4.37 -16.05 4.31
C PHE A 277 5.46 -15.07 3.81
N TYR A 278 5.37 -14.56 2.54
CA TYR A 278 6.34 -13.55 2.10
C TYR A 278 6.32 -12.35 3.04
N GLN A 279 7.47 -11.73 3.24
CA GLN A 279 7.63 -10.63 4.18
C GLN A 279 7.04 -10.95 5.58
N SER A 280 7.17 -12.22 6.01
CA SER A 280 6.64 -12.68 7.31
C SER A 280 5.12 -12.44 7.48
N GLY A 281 4.36 -12.49 6.39
CA GLY A 281 2.90 -12.28 6.39
C GLY A 281 2.45 -10.85 6.72
N GLN A 282 3.36 -9.88 6.80
CA GLN A 282 3.06 -8.48 7.16
C GLN A 282 2.60 -7.67 5.94
N SER A 283 1.55 -8.12 5.29
CA SER A 283 0.93 -7.49 4.12
C SER A 283 -0.58 -7.48 4.25
N CYS A 284 -1.22 -6.37 3.89
CA CYS A 284 -2.67 -6.22 3.88
C CYS A 284 -3.38 -7.19 2.93
N ILE A 285 -2.67 -7.75 1.96
CA ILE A 285 -3.14 -8.76 1.01
C ILE A 285 -2.47 -10.13 1.22
N SER A 286 -1.85 -10.38 2.39
CA SER A 286 -1.36 -11.70 2.76
C SER A 286 -2.51 -12.69 2.83
N VAL A 287 -2.33 -13.90 2.29
CA VAL A 287 -3.32 -14.98 2.41
C VAL A 287 -3.47 -15.35 3.88
N GLN A 288 -4.60 -14.99 4.49
CA GLN A 288 -4.89 -15.34 5.87
C GLN A 288 -5.85 -16.52 5.98
N ARG A 289 -6.79 -16.66 5.02
CA ARG A 289 -7.81 -17.70 5.04
C ARG A 289 -7.75 -18.50 3.72
N ILE A 290 -7.64 -19.81 3.81
CA ILE A 290 -7.68 -20.72 2.66
C ILE A 290 -8.93 -21.60 2.78
N TYR A 291 -9.79 -21.53 1.78
CA TYR A 291 -10.96 -22.40 1.64
C TYR A 291 -10.71 -23.39 0.50
N ALA A 292 -10.56 -24.67 0.80
CA ALA A 292 -10.30 -25.70 -0.19
C ALA A 292 -11.49 -26.65 -0.32
N HIS A 293 -11.85 -27.00 -1.57
CA HIS A 293 -12.91 -27.98 -1.79
C HIS A 293 -12.60 -29.33 -1.09
N GLU A 294 -13.60 -29.93 -0.44
CA GLU A 294 -13.42 -31.11 0.41
C GLU A 294 -12.71 -32.26 -0.28
N SER A 295 -12.95 -32.45 -1.59
CA SER A 295 -12.33 -33.57 -2.35
C SER A 295 -10.81 -33.43 -2.52
N ILE A 296 -10.24 -32.26 -2.34
CA ILE A 296 -8.79 -31.98 -2.45
C ILE A 296 -8.18 -31.51 -1.13
N TYR A 297 -8.99 -31.29 -0.10
CA TYR A 297 -8.60 -30.71 1.17
C TYR A 297 -7.45 -31.42 1.86
N ASP A 298 -7.55 -32.74 2.02
CA ASP A 298 -6.53 -33.51 2.75
C ASP A 298 -5.18 -33.51 2.07
N GLU A 299 -5.14 -33.62 0.74
CA GLU A 299 -3.89 -33.59 -0.02
C GLU A 299 -3.28 -32.15 -0.03
N LEU A 300 -4.11 -31.13 -0.21
CA LEU A 300 -3.67 -29.74 -0.11
C LEU A 300 -3.13 -29.44 1.28
N ARG A 301 -3.84 -29.83 2.36
CA ARG A 301 -3.40 -29.66 3.75
C ARG A 301 -2.04 -30.30 3.99
N LYS A 302 -1.85 -31.55 3.57
CA LYS A 302 -0.59 -32.28 3.69
C LYS A 302 0.56 -31.55 3.01
N ARG A 303 0.36 -31.12 1.77
CA ARG A 303 1.39 -30.40 0.99
C ARG A 303 1.70 -29.02 1.57
N LEU A 304 0.67 -28.25 1.94
CA LEU A 304 0.83 -26.92 2.53
C LEU A 304 1.63 -26.96 3.82
N VAL A 305 1.29 -27.89 4.72
CA VAL A 305 2.01 -28.07 6.00
C VAL A 305 3.46 -28.51 5.75
N ALA A 306 3.69 -29.44 4.81
CA ALA A 306 5.03 -29.89 4.48
C ALA A 306 5.90 -28.75 3.87
N ALA A 307 5.30 -27.88 3.06
CA ALA A 307 5.97 -26.73 2.47
C ALA A 307 6.25 -25.63 3.53
N ALA A 308 5.27 -25.33 4.39
CA ALA A 308 5.43 -24.35 5.46
C ALA A 308 6.57 -24.72 6.44
N LYS A 309 6.70 -26.00 6.81
CA LYS A 309 7.78 -26.52 7.66
C LYS A 309 9.18 -26.36 7.06
N LYS A 310 9.32 -26.20 5.74
CA LYS A 310 10.61 -26.01 5.06
C LYS A 310 11.06 -24.57 5.00
N LEU A 311 10.20 -23.61 5.36
CA LEU A 311 10.53 -22.19 5.29
C LEU A 311 11.61 -21.86 6.31
N LYS A 312 12.71 -21.29 5.82
CA LYS A 312 13.83 -20.90 6.67
C LYS A 312 13.56 -19.57 7.35
N THR A 313 13.54 -19.57 8.66
CA THR A 313 13.41 -18.38 9.51
C THR A 313 14.80 -17.92 9.96
N GLY A 314 15.10 -16.63 9.95
CA GLY A 314 16.40 -16.13 10.39
C GLY A 314 16.73 -14.69 10.04
N ASP A 315 18.02 -14.41 9.94
CA ASP A 315 18.53 -13.09 9.59
C ASP A 315 18.08 -12.68 8.17
N PRO A 316 17.32 -11.57 8.04
CA PRO A 316 16.76 -11.12 6.76
C PRO A 316 17.82 -10.76 5.73
N LYS A 317 19.06 -10.47 6.14
CA LYS A 317 20.19 -10.14 5.25
C LYS A 317 20.75 -11.39 4.53
N LYS A 318 20.42 -12.60 5.00
CA LYS A 318 20.85 -13.85 4.36
C LYS A 318 19.95 -14.21 3.18
N LYS A 319 20.53 -14.57 2.05
CA LYS A 319 19.82 -14.86 0.80
C LYS A 319 18.82 -16.03 0.89
N ASP A 320 19.05 -16.97 1.79
CA ASP A 320 18.25 -18.16 1.99
C ASP A 320 17.17 -18.02 3.09
N THR A 321 17.11 -16.88 3.76
CA THR A 321 16.05 -16.56 4.71
C THR A 321 14.75 -16.26 3.94
N PHE A 322 13.67 -16.93 4.33
CA PHE A 322 12.33 -16.69 3.82
C PHE A 322 11.48 -15.87 4.80
N LEU A 323 11.58 -16.18 6.10
CA LEU A 323 10.90 -15.45 7.17
C LEU A 323 11.92 -14.63 7.98
N GLY A 324 11.76 -13.33 7.95
CA GLY A 324 12.46 -12.41 8.85
C GLY A 324 11.67 -12.14 10.13
N PRO A 325 12.15 -11.22 10.98
CA PRO A 325 11.43 -10.79 12.18
C PRO A 325 10.14 -10.03 11.82
N MET A 326 9.16 -10.10 12.68
CA MET A 326 8.05 -9.14 12.69
C MET A 326 8.56 -7.76 13.12
N VAL A 327 7.77 -6.74 12.83
CA VAL A 327 8.15 -5.32 13.06
C VAL A 327 8.54 -5.05 14.51
N ASP A 328 7.91 -5.75 15.46
CA ASP A 328 8.26 -5.71 16.88
C ASP A 328 7.75 -6.96 17.64
N GLU A 329 8.20 -7.07 18.89
CA GLU A 329 7.81 -8.17 19.77
C GLU A 329 6.34 -8.11 20.19
N ALA A 330 5.76 -6.93 20.29
CA ALA A 330 4.35 -6.76 20.66
C ALA A 330 3.41 -7.38 19.61
N ALA A 331 3.72 -7.17 18.33
CA ALA A 331 2.98 -7.79 17.23
C ALA A 331 3.09 -9.32 17.23
N ALA A 332 4.29 -9.84 17.52
CA ALA A 332 4.51 -11.29 17.62
C ALA A 332 3.79 -11.92 18.84
N LYS A 333 3.83 -11.25 20.00
CA LYS A 333 3.08 -11.67 21.21
C LYS A 333 1.57 -11.67 21.00
N ARG A 334 1.05 -10.66 20.30
CA ARG A 334 -0.38 -10.60 19.96
C ARG A 334 -0.81 -11.84 19.19
N LEU A 335 -0.07 -12.23 18.15
CA LEU A 335 -0.39 -13.41 17.34
C LEU A 335 -0.20 -14.72 18.13
N GLU A 336 0.84 -14.83 18.93
CA GLU A 336 1.02 -15.97 19.85
C GLU A 336 -0.21 -16.14 20.76
N GLY A 337 -0.73 -15.03 21.29
CA GLY A 337 -1.95 -15.02 22.11
C GLY A 337 -3.19 -15.48 21.34
N TRP A 338 -3.36 -15.01 20.09
CA TRP A 338 -4.50 -15.42 19.26
C TRP A 338 -4.42 -16.90 18.84
N ILE A 339 -3.23 -17.41 18.55
CA ILE A 339 -3.01 -18.85 18.28
C ILE A 339 -3.32 -19.70 19.52
N ALA A 340 -2.88 -19.25 20.70
CA ALA A 340 -3.15 -19.96 21.96
C ALA A 340 -4.65 -19.95 22.28
N ASP A 341 -5.35 -18.84 22.05
CA ASP A 341 -6.79 -18.74 22.24
C ASP A 341 -7.55 -19.68 21.26
N ALA A 342 -7.18 -19.69 19.99
CA ALA A 342 -7.77 -20.61 19.01
C ALA A 342 -7.60 -22.09 19.43
N ARG A 343 -6.42 -22.48 19.94
CA ARG A 343 -6.19 -23.83 20.48
C ARG A 343 -7.12 -24.16 21.64
N LYS A 344 -7.35 -23.24 22.57
CA LYS A 344 -8.27 -23.44 23.71
C LYS A 344 -9.70 -23.70 23.25
N HIS A 345 -10.07 -23.12 22.08
CA HIS A 345 -11.40 -23.29 21.47
C HIS A 345 -11.47 -24.46 20.46
N GLY A 346 -10.48 -25.36 20.44
CA GLY A 346 -10.49 -26.60 19.67
C GLY A 346 -9.80 -26.56 18.31
N ALA A 347 -9.20 -25.41 17.93
CA ALA A 347 -8.43 -25.33 16.70
C ALA A 347 -7.12 -26.15 16.80
N LYS A 348 -6.69 -26.71 15.66
CA LYS A 348 -5.46 -27.51 15.57
C LYS A 348 -4.37 -26.71 14.86
N VAL A 349 -3.25 -26.49 15.53
CA VAL A 349 -2.04 -25.97 14.89
C VAL A 349 -1.31 -27.13 14.22
N LEU A 350 -1.29 -27.11 12.89
CA LEU A 350 -0.71 -28.18 12.06
C LEU A 350 0.81 -28.07 11.96
N CYS A 351 1.34 -26.84 12.02
CA CYS A 351 2.76 -26.54 12.14
C CYS A 351 2.97 -25.13 12.67
N GLY A 352 4.18 -24.83 13.15
CA GLY A 352 4.57 -23.53 13.67
C GLY A 352 3.95 -23.20 15.03
N GLY A 353 3.64 -21.90 15.23
CA GLY A 353 3.05 -21.40 16.46
C GLY A 353 4.07 -21.10 17.58
N ASN A 354 5.38 -21.25 17.31
CA ASN A 354 6.42 -20.92 18.29
C ASN A 354 6.97 -19.51 18.02
N ARG A 355 7.20 -18.77 19.08
CA ARG A 355 7.77 -17.43 19.05
C ARG A 355 9.09 -17.35 19.82
N LYS A 356 10.03 -16.60 19.29
CA LYS A 356 11.26 -16.20 19.99
C LYS A 356 11.51 -14.71 19.71
N GLY A 357 11.32 -13.86 20.73
CA GLY A 357 11.38 -12.41 20.54
C GLY A 357 10.31 -11.93 19.57
N ASN A 358 10.71 -11.25 18.50
CA ASN A 358 9.84 -10.83 17.39
C ASN A 358 9.81 -11.83 16.22
N MET A 359 10.43 -13.00 16.34
CA MET A 359 10.38 -14.07 15.35
C MET A 359 9.19 -15.00 15.65
N LEU A 360 8.35 -15.26 14.66
CA LEU A 360 7.24 -16.21 14.73
C LEU A 360 7.37 -17.20 13.56
N ASP A 361 7.21 -18.48 13.83
CA ASP A 361 7.27 -19.53 12.81
C ASP A 361 6.11 -19.42 11.81
N ALA A 362 6.33 -19.89 10.57
CA ALA A 362 5.25 -20.11 9.62
C ALA A 362 4.20 -21.04 10.23
N THR A 363 2.99 -20.55 10.42
CA THR A 363 1.96 -21.22 11.19
C THR A 363 0.74 -21.52 10.32
N VAL A 364 0.34 -22.80 10.32
CA VAL A 364 -0.89 -23.27 9.66
C VAL A 364 -1.84 -23.78 10.72
N VAL A 365 -3.08 -23.27 10.73
CA VAL A 365 -4.11 -23.62 11.73
C VAL A 365 -5.38 -24.06 11.03
N GLU A 366 -6.01 -25.16 11.50
CA GLU A 366 -7.33 -25.63 11.03
C GLU A 366 -8.36 -25.59 12.15
N GLY A 367 -9.64 -25.50 11.77
CA GLY A 367 -10.76 -25.57 12.71
C GLY A 367 -10.89 -24.33 13.61
N VAL A 368 -10.42 -23.19 13.17
CA VAL A 368 -10.59 -21.91 13.90
C VAL A 368 -12.04 -21.46 13.76
N LYS A 369 -12.69 -21.20 14.89
CA LYS A 369 -14.07 -20.71 14.89
C LYS A 369 -14.17 -19.29 14.33
N PRO A 370 -15.23 -18.96 13.57
CA PRO A 370 -15.38 -17.66 12.91
C PRO A 370 -15.34 -16.43 13.84
N GLU A 371 -15.83 -16.57 15.06
CA GLU A 371 -15.91 -15.50 16.06
C GLU A 371 -14.57 -15.12 16.72
N LEU A 372 -13.52 -15.95 16.59
CA LEU A 372 -12.24 -15.71 17.23
C LEU A 372 -11.42 -14.64 16.49
N ASP A 373 -10.63 -13.89 17.25
CA ASP A 373 -9.78 -12.81 16.72
C ASP A 373 -8.88 -13.29 15.56
N LEU A 374 -8.33 -14.50 15.65
CA LEU A 374 -7.48 -15.09 14.61
C LEU A 374 -8.23 -15.29 13.27
N SER A 375 -9.55 -15.47 13.30
CA SER A 375 -10.40 -15.58 12.10
C SER A 375 -10.94 -14.22 11.64
N ARG A 376 -11.41 -13.36 12.56
CA ARG A 376 -12.11 -12.11 12.22
C ARG A 376 -11.20 -10.93 11.96
N ARG A 377 -10.07 -10.83 12.67
CA ARG A 377 -9.16 -9.69 12.57
C ARG A 377 -8.02 -9.96 11.60
N GLU A 378 -7.40 -8.89 11.17
CA GLU A 378 -6.16 -8.95 10.39
C GLU A 378 -5.01 -9.49 11.26
N ALA A 379 -4.47 -10.66 10.90
CA ALA A 379 -3.36 -11.28 11.61
C ALA A 379 -2.06 -10.47 11.47
N PHE A 380 -1.77 -10.00 10.26
CA PHE A 380 -0.58 -9.22 9.91
C PHE A 380 0.71 -9.87 10.38
N GLY A 381 0.85 -11.16 10.05
CA GLY A 381 2.01 -11.98 10.42
C GLY A 381 1.92 -13.38 9.80
N PRO A 382 2.89 -14.27 10.04
CA PRO A 382 3.05 -15.53 9.32
C PRO A 382 2.10 -16.62 9.81
N VAL A 383 0.79 -16.38 9.72
CA VAL A 383 -0.27 -17.31 10.14
C VAL A 383 -1.32 -17.40 9.05
N VAL A 384 -1.69 -18.64 8.70
CA VAL A 384 -2.74 -18.93 7.73
C VAL A 384 -3.72 -19.94 8.29
N LEU A 385 -5.01 -19.72 8.02
CA LEU A 385 -6.12 -20.60 8.39
C LEU A 385 -6.53 -21.46 7.21
N LEU A 386 -6.85 -22.73 7.46
CA LEU A 386 -7.28 -23.67 6.44
C LEU A 386 -8.64 -24.26 6.82
N ALA A 387 -9.60 -24.21 5.93
CA ALA A 387 -10.92 -24.78 6.12
C ALA A 387 -11.43 -25.49 4.84
N PRO A 388 -12.19 -26.59 4.95
CA PRO A 388 -12.84 -27.22 3.79
C PRO A 388 -14.14 -26.48 3.44
N TYR A 389 -14.59 -26.65 2.19
CA TYR A 389 -15.94 -26.33 1.75
C TYR A 389 -16.45 -27.43 0.80
N SER A 390 -17.79 -27.63 0.74
CA SER A 390 -18.40 -28.59 -0.15
C SER A 390 -19.08 -27.96 -1.35
N ARG A 391 -19.81 -26.83 -1.13
CA ARG A 391 -20.50 -26.09 -2.19
C ARG A 391 -19.79 -24.77 -2.44
N PHE A 392 -19.67 -24.37 -3.69
CA PHE A 392 -19.02 -23.12 -4.05
C PHE A 392 -19.68 -21.89 -3.43
N ASP A 393 -21.02 -21.91 -3.27
CA ASP A 393 -21.78 -20.88 -2.57
C ASP A 393 -21.30 -20.68 -1.12
N ASP A 394 -20.98 -21.78 -0.43
CA ASP A 394 -20.51 -21.72 0.96
C ASP A 394 -19.12 -21.07 1.03
N ALA A 395 -18.26 -21.31 0.02
CA ALA A 395 -16.97 -20.67 -0.08
C ALA A 395 -17.09 -19.16 -0.33
N LEU A 396 -17.98 -18.73 -1.24
CA LEU A 396 -18.25 -17.31 -1.49
C LEU A 396 -18.79 -16.62 -0.23
N ALA A 397 -19.76 -17.23 0.45
CA ALA A 397 -20.32 -16.73 1.68
C ALA A 397 -19.25 -16.59 2.79
N ALA A 398 -18.38 -17.60 2.96
CA ALA A 398 -17.30 -17.58 3.94
C ALA A 398 -16.24 -16.51 3.66
N VAL A 399 -15.94 -16.23 2.38
CA VAL A 399 -15.04 -15.12 2.00
C VAL A 399 -15.69 -13.78 2.35
N ASN A 400 -16.98 -13.61 2.06
CA ASN A 400 -17.72 -12.38 2.31
C ASN A 400 -18.04 -12.15 3.79
N ASP A 401 -18.05 -13.18 4.64
CA ASP A 401 -18.16 -13.05 6.10
C ASP A 401 -16.86 -12.48 6.70
N SER A 402 -16.63 -11.23 6.40
CA SER A 402 -15.48 -10.44 6.90
C SER A 402 -15.84 -8.97 6.89
N ASP A 403 -15.36 -8.24 7.90
CA ASP A 403 -15.45 -6.78 7.94
C ASP A 403 -14.53 -6.11 6.90
N PHE A 404 -13.59 -6.88 6.33
CA PHE A 404 -12.62 -6.44 5.35
C PHE A 404 -13.03 -6.83 3.93
N GLY A 405 -12.54 -6.08 2.95
CA GLY A 405 -12.79 -6.34 1.54
C GLY A 405 -11.70 -5.76 0.64
N LEU A 406 -10.42 -6.17 0.85
CA LEU A 406 -9.31 -5.63 0.05
C LEU A 406 -9.07 -6.44 -1.22
N GLN A 407 -8.62 -7.69 -1.11
CA GLN A 407 -8.45 -8.61 -2.22
C GLN A 407 -8.76 -10.05 -1.81
N ALA A 408 -9.25 -10.85 -2.77
CA ALA A 408 -9.38 -12.29 -2.66
C ALA A 408 -8.73 -13.01 -3.85
N GLY A 409 -8.29 -14.24 -3.65
CA GLY A 409 -7.78 -15.12 -4.69
C GLY A 409 -8.72 -16.30 -4.93
N ILE A 410 -8.73 -16.82 -6.16
CA ILE A 410 -9.40 -18.07 -6.50
C ILE A 410 -8.56 -18.85 -7.48
N PHE A 411 -8.28 -20.12 -7.16
CA PHE A 411 -7.70 -21.08 -8.09
C PHE A 411 -8.82 -21.97 -8.65
N THR A 412 -9.14 -21.83 -9.92
CA THR A 412 -10.18 -22.61 -10.60
C THR A 412 -9.92 -22.73 -12.10
N GLN A 413 -10.35 -23.83 -12.71
CA GLN A 413 -10.45 -23.99 -14.16
C GLN A 413 -11.92 -23.85 -14.65
N ASN A 414 -12.87 -23.69 -13.73
CA ASN A 414 -14.27 -23.45 -14.04
C ASN A 414 -14.48 -21.94 -14.28
N LEU A 415 -14.82 -21.56 -15.51
CA LEU A 415 -15.05 -20.17 -15.89
C LEU A 415 -16.24 -19.57 -15.10
N ASP A 416 -17.31 -20.34 -14.88
CA ASP A 416 -18.47 -19.85 -14.13
C ASP A 416 -18.11 -19.53 -12.69
N HIS A 417 -17.28 -20.36 -12.03
CA HIS A 417 -16.79 -20.07 -10.69
C HIS A 417 -15.90 -18.80 -10.67
N ALA A 418 -15.06 -18.60 -11.68
CA ALA A 418 -14.24 -17.40 -11.79
C ALA A 418 -15.11 -16.15 -11.96
N MET A 419 -16.10 -16.19 -12.86
CA MET A 419 -17.02 -15.08 -13.12
C MET A 419 -17.91 -14.77 -11.91
N ARG A 420 -18.41 -15.82 -11.24
CA ARG A 420 -19.20 -15.66 -10.01
C ARG A 420 -18.35 -15.07 -8.88
N ALA A 421 -17.12 -15.55 -8.69
CA ALA A 421 -16.22 -14.98 -7.69
C ALA A 421 -16.00 -13.46 -7.94
N TRP A 422 -15.80 -13.07 -9.19
CA TRP A 422 -15.66 -11.65 -9.54
C TRP A 422 -16.94 -10.83 -9.30
N ALA A 423 -18.11 -11.41 -9.57
CA ALA A 423 -19.40 -10.71 -9.43
C ALA A 423 -19.93 -10.68 -7.98
N GLU A 424 -19.67 -11.71 -7.19
CA GLU A 424 -20.33 -11.93 -5.90
C GLU A 424 -19.43 -11.66 -4.68
N LEU A 425 -18.08 -11.63 -4.86
CA LEU A 425 -17.16 -11.31 -3.76
C LEU A 425 -17.12 -9.81 -3.48
N GLU A 426 -17.39 -9.43 -2.24
CA GLU A 426 -17.36 -8.05 -1.76
C GLU A 426 -15.91 -7.60 -1.48
N GLN A 427 -15.10 -7.59 -2.54
CA GLN A 427 -13.66 -7.28 -2.49
C GLN A 427 -13.31 -6.19 -3.49
N GLY A 428 -12.28 -5.39 -3.19
CA GLY A 428 -11.75 -4.41 -4.13
C GLY A 428 -11.07 -5.02 -5.34
N GLY A 429 -10.51 -6.24 -5.19
CA GLY A 429 -9.91 -7.02 -6.27
C GLY A 429 -10.13 -8.52 -6.10
N VAL A 430 -10.35 -9.22 -7.22
CA VAL A 430 -10.44 -10.70 -7.28
C VAL A 430 -9.38 -11.20 -8.24
N ILE A 431 -8.47 -12.05 -7.74
CA ILE A 431 -7.33 -12.57 -8.50
C ILE A 431 -7.63 -14.01 -8.89
N VAL A 432 -7.78 -14.28 -10.18
CA VAL A 432 -8.06 -15.61 -10.70
C VAL A 432 -6.75 -16.34 -11.00
N ASN A 433 -6.65 -17.59 -10.54
CA ASN A 433 -5.49 -18.47 -10.67
C ASN A 433 -4.20 -17.92 -10.06
N ASP A 434 -4.34 -17.05 -9.06
CA ASP A 434 -3.25 -16.62 -8.19
C ASP A 434 -3.80 -16.23 -6.80
N VAL A 435 -2.87 -15.87 -5.91
CA VAL A 435 -3.15 -15.44 -4.54
C VAL A 435 -3.53 -13.95 -4.48
N PRO A 436 -4.27 -13.53 -3.45
CA PRO A 436 -4.62 -12.11 -3.27
C PRO A 436 -3.41 -11.20 -3.09
N SER A 437 -2.22 -11.77 -2.81
CA SER A 437 -0.98 -11.02 -2.65
C SER A 437 -0.40 -10.49 -3.98
N PHE A 438 -1.02 -10.82 -5.12
CA PHE A 438 -0.62 -10.29 -6.43
C PHE A 438 -0.99 -8.81 -6.54
N ARG A 439 -0.02 -7.98 -6.94
CA ARG A 439 -0.22 -6.55 -7.24
C ARG A 439 0.74 -6.07 -8.31
N VAL A 440 0.22 -5.34 -9.29
CA VAL A 440 0.96 -4.55 -10.28
C VAL A 440 0.69 -3.07 -10.01
N ASP A 441 1.72 -2.21 -10.11
CA ASP A 441 1.63 -0.82 -9.64
C ASP A 441 0.79 0.10 -10.56
N SER A 442 0.43 -0.39 -11.76
CA SER A 442 -0.50 0.28 -12.68
C SER A 442 -1.98 -0.09 -12.50
N MET A 443 -2.29 -1.22 -11.81
CA MET A 443 -3.68 -1.65 -11.63
C MET A 443 -4.40 -0.81 -10.57
N PRO A 444 -5.76 -0.68 -10.65
CA PRO A 444 -6.53 -0.11 -9.55
C PRO A 444 -6.38 -1.00 -8.31
N TYR A 445 -6.08 -0.37 -7.19
CA TYR A 445 -5.90 -1.06 -5.92
C TYR A 445 -6.61 -0.31 -4.82
N GLY A 446 -7.37 -1.00 -3.99
CA GLY A 446 -8.08 -0.42 -2.86
C GLY A 446 -9.24 -1.27 -2.41
N GLY A 447 -9.59 -1.12 -1.14
CA GLY A 447 -10.59 -1.92 -0.48
C GLY A 447 -12.01 -1.35 -0.55
N VAL A 448 -12.94 -2.20 -0.15
CA VAL A 448 -14.32 -1.88 0.22
C VAL A 448 -14.52 -2.23 1.70
N LYS A 449 -15.70 -2.04 2.26
CA LYS A 449 -15.98 -2.26 3.68
C LYS A 449 -14.97 -1.51 4.57
N SER A 450 -14.43 -2.17 5.59
CA SER A 450 -13.43 -1.59 6.50
C SER A 450 -12.03 -1.48 5.91
N SER A 451 -11.78 -2.04 4.74
CA SER A 451 -10.44 -2.02 4.10
C SER A 451 -10.08 -0.69 3.45
N GLY A 452 -11.02 0.24 3.26
CA GLY A 452 -10.66 1.57 2.81
C GLY A 452 -11.67 2.27 1.92
N VAL A 453 -11.24 3.37 1.33
CA VAL A 453 -11.98 4.21 0.38
C VAL A 453 -11.03 4.89 -0.58
N GLY A 454 -11.44 5.06 -1.83
CA GLY A 454 -10.58 5.53 -2.93
C GLY A 454 -9.81 4.38 -3.58
N ARG A 455 -8.90 4.73 -4.48
CA ARG A 455 -8.05 3.74 -5.16
C ARG A 455 -6.63 4.27 -5.31
N GLU A 456 -5.66 3.40 -5.05
CA GLU A 456 -4.26 3.55 -5.49
C GLU A 456 -4.04 2.90 -6.86
N GLY A 457 -2.82 2.89 -7.33
CA GLY A 457 -2.42 2.70 -8.71
C GLY A 457 -2.13 4.05 -9.31
N VAL A 458 -1.02 4.22 -10.03
CA VAL A 458 -0.50 5.54 -10.38
C VAL A 458 -1.53 6.44 -11.05
N ARG A 459 -2.23 5.94 -12.08
CA ARG A 459 -3.24 6.70 -12.81
C ARG A 459 -4.42 7.11 -11.90
N TYR A 460 -4.91 6.18 -11.08
CA TYR A 460 -6.05 6.42 -10.19
C TYR A 460 -5.70 7.42 -9.08
N ALA A 461 -4.48 7.34 -8.55
CA ALA A 461 -3.98 8.31 -7.58
C ALA A 461 -3.81 9.71 -8.20
N ILE A 462 -3.39 9.82 -9.48
CA ILE A 462 -3.35 11.10 -10.22
C ILE A 462 -4.77 11.67 -10.36
N ASP A 463 -5.76 10.83 -10.65
CA ASP A 463 -7.16 11.24 -10.75
C ASP A 463 -7.68 11.79 -9.41
N ASP A 464 -7.37 11.13 -8.29
CA ASP A 464 -7.73 11.58 -6.94
C ASP A 464 -7.02 12.90 -6.57
N MET A 465 -5.78 13.11 -7.01
CA MET A 465 -4.97 14.31 -6.75
C MET A 465 -5.22 15.47 -7.73
N SER A 466 -6.22 15.33 -8.60
CA SER A 466 -6.61 16.34 -9.56
C SER A 466 -8.12 16.56 -9.59
N ASP A 467 -8.53 17.76 -10.01
CA ASP A 467 -9.92 18.08 -10.28
C ASP A 467 -10.15 18.25 -11.79
N LEU A 468 -11.32 17.79 -12.23
CA LEU A 468 -11.77 18.03 -13.59
C LEU A 468 -12.31 19.47 -13.69
N ARG A 469 -11.74 20.27 -14.59
CA ARG A 469 -12.18 21.64 -14.84
C ARG A 469 -12.80 21.75 -16.23
N LEU A 470 -14.03 22.22 -16.28
CA LEU A 470 -14.78 22.48 -17.53
C LEU A 470 -14.52 23.91 -18.00
N MET A 471 -14.34 24.06 -19.30
CA MET A 471 -14.47 25.32 -20.04
C MET A 471 -15.60 25.16 -21.07
N VAL A 472 -16.52 26.10 -21.08
CA VAL A 472 -17.58 26.18 -22.09
C VAL A 472 -17.38 27.43 -22.89
N MET A 473 -17.39 27.31 -24.22
CA MET A 473 -17.35 28.43 -25.17
C MET A 473 -18.61 28.46 -25.98
N ARG A 474 -19.15 29.65 -26.27
CA ARG A 474 -20.22 29.89 -27.20
C ARG A 474 -19.67 30.58 -28.44
N GLU A 475 -20.07 30.12 -29.61
CA GLU A 475 -19.64 30.75 -30.89
C GLU A 475 -20.03 32.22 -30.95
N ALA A 476 -19.11 33.05 -31.43
CA ALA A 476 -19.41 34.46 -31.71
C ALA A 476 -20.31 34.56 -32.94
N GLY A 477 -21.40 35.32 -32.88
CA GLY A 477 -22.35 35.49 -34.00
C GLY A 477 -23.69 34.80 -33.78
N TRP A 478 -23.87 33.96 -32.78
CA TRP A 478 -25.12 33.28 -32.46
C TRP A 478 -26.27 34.25 -32.09
N ALA A 479 -25.97 35.49 -31.73
CA ALA A 479 -26.97 36.51 -31.39
C ALA A 479 -27.81 36.98 -32.61
N SER A 480 -27.42 36.62 -33.86
CA SER A 480 -28.13 37.03 -35.08
C SER A 480 -29.14 36.01 -35.61
N ALA A 481 -29.22 34.78 -35.02
CA ALA A 481 -30.09 33.72 -35.54
C ALA A 481 -31.40 33.53 -34.72
N ALA A 482 -31.66 34.37 -33.74
CA ALA A 482 -32.89 34.39 -32.94
C ALA A 482 -33.71 35.65 -33.28
N GLY A 483 -34.02 35.81 -34.56
CA GLY A 483 -34.99 36.76 -35.06
C GLY A 483 -36.27 36.03 -35.46
#